data_7923db801a2fde3a49e5532a9915d11d
#
_entry.id   7923db801a2fde3a49e5532a9915d11d
#
_cell.length_a   1.000
_cell.length_b   1.000
_cell.length_c   1.000
_cell.angle_alpha   90.00
_cell.angle_beta   90.00
_cell.angle_gamma   90.00
#
_symmetry.space_group_name_H-M   'P 1'
#
loop_
_entity.id
_entity.type
_entity.pdbx_description
1 polymer ?
#
loop_
_entity_poly.entity_id
_entity_poly.type
_entity_poly.pdbx_seq_one_letter_code
_entity_poly.pdbx_strand_id
1 'polypeptide(L)'
;MSGRNKAARILVALGSAVLFASAALHSLAAYPRVSTALGASNLNARLQGPLRAVFLMVGWDWIAIAIVALLAAFTETKLRKILVLFCGLAVLVETALTLAFIGVFLGNEMLGSATVLLMVGGLLLDTASKPQDADAPSEE
;
A
#
# COMPACT_ATOMS: atom_id res chain seq x y z
N MET A 1 -16.99 -13.47 -13.70
CA MET A 1 -16.45 -12.56 -12.65
C MET A 1 -17.59 -11.67 -12.18
N SER A 2 -17.91 -11.64 -10.87
CA SER A 2 -19.00 -10.82 -10.34
C SER A 2 -18.68 -9.32 -10.50
N GLY A 3 -19.69 -8.47 -10.68
CA GLY A 3 -19.53 -7.00 -10.76
C GLY A 3 -18.81 -6.47 -9.50
N ARG A 4 -19.08 -7.05 -8.33
CA ARG A 4 -18.44 -6.73 -7.05
C ARG A 4 -16.93 -6.94 -7.11
N ASN A 5 -16.47 -8.05 -7.66
CA ASN A 5 -15.05 -8.37 -7.75
C ASN A 5 -14.32 -7.46 -8.75
N LYS A 6 -15.00 -7.02 -9.82
CA LYS A 6 -14.48 -6.01 -10.74
C LYS A 6 -14.28 -4.67 -10.05
N ALA A 7 -15.27 -4.21 -9.30
CA ALA A 7 -15.18 -2.97 -8.52
C ALA A 7 -14.05 -3.05 -7.48
N ALA A 8 -13.93 -4.17 -6.77
CA ALA A 8 -12.85 -4.42 -5.81
C ALA A 8 -11.46 -4.25 -6.45
N ARG A 9 -11.23 -4.88 -7.60
CA ARG A 9 -9.95 -4.77 -8.32
C ARG A 9 -9.64 -3.36 -8.77
N ILE A 10 -10.66 -2.60 -9.21
CA ILE A 10 -10.49 -1.19 -9.57
C ILE A 10 -10.08 -0.36 -8.34
N LEU A 11 -10.73 -0.55 -7.20
CA LEU A 11 -10.39 0.17 -5.97
C LEU A 11 -8.96 -0.13 -5.51
N VAL A 12 -8.54 -1.41 -5.55
CA VAL A 12 -7.16 -1.78 -5.20
C VAL A 12 -6.17 -1.16 -6.19
N ALA A 13 -6.46 -1.17 -7.49
CA ALA A 13 -5.60 -0.55 -8.49
C ALA A 13 -5.46 0.96 -8.28
N LEU A 14 -6.56 1.66 -7.96
CA LEU A 14 -6.54 3.08 -7.63
C LEU A 14 -5.74 3.36 -6.35
N GLY A 15 -5.95 2.59 -5.28
CA GLY A 15 -5.18 2.70 -4.03
C GLY A 15 -3.69 2.49 -4.26
N SER A 16 -3.32 1.48 -5.05
CA SER A 16 -1.92 1.24 -5.43
C SER A 16 -1.33 2.36 -6.28
N ALA A 17 -2.10 2.94 -7.20
CA ALA A 17 -1.67 4.10 -7.99
C ALA A 17 -1.39 5.33 -7.11
N VAL A 18 -2.23 5.56 -6.09
CA VAL A 18 -1.99 6.62 -5.09
C VAL A 18 -0.70 6.35 -4.31
N LEU A 19 -0.41 5.11 -3.90
CA LEU A 19 0.84 4.76 -3.22
C LEU A 19 2.06 4.99 -4.12
N PHE A 20 2.01 4.62 -5.40
CA PHE A 20 3.10 4.93 -6.34
C PHE A 20 3.32 6.43 -6.50
N ALA A 21 2.24 7.22 -6.61
CA ALA A 21 2.33 8.68 -6.68
C ALA A 21 2.92 9.25 -5.39
N SER A 22 2.50 8.74 -4.22
CA SER A 22 3.06 9.14 -2.91
C SER A 22 4.54 8.84 -2.82
N ALA A 23 4.98 7.64 -3.24
CA ALA A 23 6.38 7.25 -3.26
C ALA A 23 7.22 8.15 -4.19
N ALA A 24 6.68 8.49 -5.38
CA ALA A 24 7.34 9.40 -6.30
C ALA A 24 7.50 10.81 -5.71
N LEU A 25 6.44 11.38 -5.14
CA LEU A 25 6.49 12.68 -4.46
C LEU A 25 7.45 12.68 -3.27
N HIS A 26 7.44 11.60 -2.48
CA HIS A 26 8.34 11.43 -1.34
C HIS A 26 9.80 11.39 -1.77
N SER A 27 10.12 10.61 -2.78
CA SER A 27 11.50 10.41 -3.24
C SER A 27 12.01 11.58 -4.09
N LEU A 28 11.19 12.15 -4.98
CA LEU A 28 11.63 13.15 -5.94
C LEU A 28 11.47 14.59 -5.44
N ALA A 29 10.42 14.87 -4.64
CA ALA A 29 10.13 16.22 -4.17
C ALA A 29 10.51 16.44 -2.70
N ALA A 30 10.20 15.49 -1.81
CA ALA A 30 10.45 15.66 -0.39
C ALA A 30 11.89 15.32 0.00
N TYR A 31 12.46 14.23 -0.52
CA TYR A 31 13.81 13.78 -0.16
C TYR A 31 14.91 14.83 -0.38
N PRO A 32 15.00 15.57 -1.53
CA PRO A 32 16.02 16.60 -1.70
C PRO A 32 15.95 17.69 -0.62
N ARG A 33 14.73 18.11 -0.24
CA ARG A 33 14.52 19.13 0.79
C ARG A 33 14.97 18.62 2.17
N VAL A 34 14.59 17.38 2.52
CA VAL A 34 14.98 16.75 3.79
C VAL A 34 16.50 16.53 3.82
N SER A 35 17.09 16.05 2.74
CA SER A 35 18.55 15.86 2.65
C SER A 35 19.32 17.16 2.83
N THR A 36 18.86 18.27 2.25
CA THR A 36 19.46 19.60 2.43
C THR A 36 19.30 20.09 3.87
N ALA A 37 18.11 19.95 4.45
CA ALA A 37 17.84 20.35 5.84
C ALA A 37 18.69 19.56 6.84
N LEU A 38 18.86 18.25 6.63
CA LEU A 38 19.73 17.41 7.45
C LEU A 38 21.20 17.84 7.32
N GLY A 39 21.67 18.18 6.12
CA GLY A 39 23.03 18.66 5.89
C GLY A 39 23.32 20.01 6.55
N ALA A 40 22.32 20.87 6.68
CA ALA A 40 22.40 22.17 7.35
C ALA A 40 22.15 22.08 8.87
N SER A 41 21.76 20.93 9.41
CA SER A 41 21.47 20.74 10.82
C SER A 41 22.73 20.52 11.65
N ASN A 42 22.64 20.81 12.96
CA ASN A 42 23.70 20.51 13.93
C ASN A 42 23.75 19.02 14.33
N LEU A 43 23.08 18.12 13.58
CA LEU A 43 23.11 16.71 13.84
C LEU A 43 24.49 16.13 13.52
N ASN A 44 24.95 15.19 14.36
CA ASN A 44 26.17 14.46 14.12
C ASN A 44 26.13 13.77 12.72
N ALA A 45 27.18 13.92 11.94
CA ALA A 45 27.29 13.36 10.59
C ALA A 45 27.02 11.85 10.55
N ARG A 46 27.32 11.11 11.63
CA ARG A 46 27.01 9.68 11.73
C ARG A 46 25.51 9.37 11.77
N LEU A 47 24.66 10.34 12.17
CA LEU A 47 23.20 10.19 12.22
C LEU A 47 22.53 10.66 10.93
N GLN A 48 23.14 11.58 10.19
CA GLN A 48 22.54 12.13 8.97
C GLN A 48 22.36 11.06 7.87
N GLY A 49 23.35 10.16 7.70
CA GLY A 49 23.29 9.07 6.73
C GLY A 49 22.12 8.10 6.98
N PRO A 50 22.03 7.48 8.16
CA PRO A 50 20.89 6.64 8.53
C PRO A 50 19.54 7.31 8.40
N LEU A 51 19.39 8.59 8.80
CA LEU A 51 18.13 9.32 8.66
C LEU A 51 17.71 9.50 7.19
N ARG A 52 18.66 9.80 6.30
CA ARG A 52 18.41 9.85 4.85
C ARG A 52 17.98 8.49 4.30
N ALA A 53 18.66 7.42 4.73
CA ALA A 53 18.33 6.06 4.30
C ALA A 53 16.92 5.66 4.75
N VAL A 54 16.58 5.87 6.02
CA VAL A 54 15.23 5.58 6.56
C VAL A 54 14.17 6.37 5.79
N PHE A 55 14.43 7.65 5.51
CA PHE A 55 13.48 8.46 4.74
C PHE A 55 13.23 7.87 3.35
N LEU A 56 14.26 7.44 2.65
CA LEU A 56 14.10 6.79 1.33
C LEU A 56 13.40 5.43 1.43
N MET A 57 13.68 4.64 2.48
CA MET A 57 13.07 3.31 2.68
C MET A 57 11.54 3.40 2.76
N VAL A 58 11.00 4.44 3.39
CA VAL A 58 9.55 4.66 3.47
C VAL A 58 8.90 4.72 2.07
N GLY A 59 9.53 5.42 1.12
CA GLY A 59 9.03 5.45 -0.25
C GLY A 59 9.08 4.08 -0.94
N TRP A 60 10.12 3.28 -0.68
CA TRP A 60 10.23 1.91 -1.19
C TRP A 60 9.20 0.97 -0.57
N ASP A 61 8.87 1.13 0.72
CA ASP A 61 7.82 0.36 1.39
C ASP A 61 6.46 0.58 0.72
N TRP A 62 6.11 1.82 0.36
CA TRP A 62 4.87 2.10 -0.38
C TRP A 62 4.82 1.44 -1.75
N ILE A 63 5.95 1.42 -2.47
CA ILE A 63 6.06 0.71 -3.75
C ILE A 63 5.84 -0.79 -3.55
N ALA A 64 6.49 -1.38 -2.55
CA ALA A 64 6.35 -2.80 -2.24
C ALA A 64 4.91 -3.17 -1.85
N ILE A 65 4.29 -2.37 -0.97
CA ILE A 65 2.88 -2.56 -0.57
C ILE A 65 1.95 -2.46 -1.78
N ALA A 66 2.15 -1.48 -2.67
CA ALA A 66 1.35 -1.30 -3.88
C ALA A 66 1.47 -2.52 -4.82
N ILE A 67 2.68 -3.03 -5.03
CA ILE A 67 2.93 -4.23 -5.85
C ILE A 67 2.25 -5.44 -5.24
N VAL A 68 2.42 -5.69 -3.93
CA VAL A 68 1.80 -6.82 -3.24
C VAL A 68 0.27 -6.75 -3.33
N ALA A 69 -0.31 -5.58 -3.10
CA ALA A 69 -1.76 -5.38 -3.20
C ALA A 69 -2.28 -5.65 -4.61
N LEU A 70 -1.59 -5.16 -5.65
CA LEU A 70 -1.94 -5.43 -7.05
C LEU A 70 -1.83 -6.92 -7.37
N LEU A 71 -0.71 -7.56 -7.08
CA LEU A 71 -0.53 -8.98 -7.33
C LEU A 71 -1.60 -9.80 -6.61
N ALA A 72 -1.90 -9.49 -5.35
CA ALA A 72 -2.94 -10.19 -4.59
C ALA A 72 -4.33 -10.00 -5.21
N ALA A 73 -4.68 -8.79 -5.68
CA ALA A 73 -6.00 -8.52 -6.25
C ALA A 73 -6.22 -9.18 -7.61
N PHE A 74 -5.15 -9.35 -8.41
CA PHE A 74 -5.26 -9.88 -9.78
C PHE A 74 -4.89 -11.35 -9.90
N THR A 75 -4.35 -11.98 -8.85
CA THR A 75 -4.15 -13.42 -8.79
C THR A 75 -5.34 -14.12 -8.10
N GLU A 76 -5.61 -15.38 -8.49
CA GLU A 76 -6.71 -16.15 -7.89
C GLU A 76 -6.19 -17.02 -6.74
N THR A 77 -5.71 -16.35 -5.68
CA THR A 77 -5.24 -17.02 -4.47
C THR A 77 -6.30 -16.97 -3.37
N LYS A 78 -6.36 -17.99 -2.52
CA LYS A 78 -7.24 -17.99 -1.34
C LYS A 78 -6.91 -16.86 -0.36
N LEU A 79 -5.65 -16.39 -0.38
CA LEU A 79 -5.16 -15.36 0.53
C LEU A 79 -5.32 -13.92 0.00
N ARG A 80 -5.80 -13.74 -1.24
CA ARG A 80 -5.85 -12.42 -1.90
C ARG A 80 -6.53 -11.35 -1.05
N LYS A 81 -7.67 -11.67 -0.44
CA LYS A 81 -8.43 -10.76 0.42
C LYS A 81 -7.61 -10.36 1.65
N ILE A 82 -7.02 -11.34 2.31
CA ILE A 82 -6.21 -11.13 3.52
C ILE A 82 -4.98 -10.27 3.20
N LEU A 83 -4.29 -10.56 2.10
CA LEU A 83 -3.12 -9.79 1.67
C LEU A 83 -3.46 -8.33 1.37
N VAL A 84 -4.55 -8.07 0.64
CA VAL A 84 -4.97 -6.70 0.34
C VAL A 84 -5.37 -5.95 1.62
N LEU A 85 -6.10 -6.60 2.53
CA LEU A 85 -6.48 -6.00 3.82
C LEU A 85 -5.24 -5.73 4.70
N PHE A 86 -4.27 -6.64 4.69
CA PHE A 86 -3.00 -6.43 5.38
C PHE A 86 -2.22 -5.24 4.82
N CYS A 87 -2.16 -5.09 3.49
CA CYS A 87 -1.59 -3.92 2.84
C CYS A 87 -2.30 -2.63 3.27
N GLY A 88 -3.64 -2.62 3.25
CA GLY A 88 -4.43 -1.48 3.72
C GLY A 88 -4.19 -1.14 5.19
N LEU A 89 -4.05 -2.15 6.06
CA LEU A 89 -3.74 -1.97 7.48
C LEU A 89 -2.33 -1.39 7.68
N ALA A 90 -1.34 -1.85 6.93
CA ALA A 90 0.03 -1.31 6.99
C ALA A 90 0.04 0.18 6.65
N VAL A 91 -0.62 0.60 5.56
CA VAL A 91 -0.73 2.01 5.18
C VAL A 91 -1.53 2.82 6.22
N LEU A 92 -2.56 2.22 6.84
CA LEU A 92 -3.31 2.86 7.94
C LEU A 92 -2.40 3.19 9.13
N VAL A 93 -1.58 2.24 9.55
CA VAL A 93 -0.63 2.45 10.65
C VAL A 93 0.36 3.56 10.32
N GLU A 94 0.94 3.57 9.13
CA GLU A 94 1.84 4.62 8.69
C GLU A 94 1.14 5.99 8.64
N THR A 95 -0.09 6.04 8.14
CA THR A 95 -0.91 7.26 8.11
C THR A 95 -1.14 7.80 9.54
N ALA A 96 -1.48 6.90 10.47
CA ALA A 96 -1.71 7.27 11.87
C ALA A 96 -0.43 7.78 12.54
N LEU A 97 0.71 7.11 12.32
CA LEU A 97 2.00 7.53 12.85
C LEU A 97 2.44 8.88 12.28
N THR A 98 2.34 9.08 10.97
CA THR A 98 2.70 10.36 10.35
C THR A 98 1.79 11.49 10.82
N LEU A 99 0.50 11.23 11.00
CA LEU A 99 -0.44 12.20 11.55
C LEU A 99 -0.09 12.58 13.00
N ALA A 100 0.25 11.58 13.82
CA ALA A 100 0.57 11.80 15.24
C ALA A 100 1.88 12.57 15.44
N PHE A 101 2.91 12.31 14.63
CA PHE A 101 4.25 12.88 14.85
C PHE A 101 4.58 14.07 13.94
N ILE A 102 3.95 14.20 12.79
CA ILE A 102 4.27 15.24 11.80
C ILE A 102 3.10 16.21 11.62
N GLY A 103 1.86 15.75 11.86
CA GLY A 103 0.65 16.55 11.67
C GLY A 103 0.03 16.38 10.28
N VAL A 104 -0.96 17.23 9.96
CA VAL A 104 -1.72 17.15 8.70
C VAL A 104 -0.92 17.78 7.56
N PHE A 105 -0.71 17.04 6.49
CA PHE A 105 -0.09 17.52 5.25
C PHE A 105 -0.56 16.64 4.07
N LEU A 106 -0.30 17.09 2.83
CA LEU A 106 -0.73 16.40 1.62
C LEU A 106 -0.41 14.90 1.59
N GLY A 107 0.76 14.50 2.12
CA GLY A 107 1.15 13.10 2.18
C GLY A 107 0.19 12.25 3.01
N ASN A 108 -0.32 12.76 4.13
CA ASN A 108 -1.30 12.06 4.97
C ASN A 108 -2.64 11.90 4.27
N GLU A 109 -3.07 12.91 3.50
CA GLU A 109 -4.33 12.82 2.72
C GLU A 109 -4.23 11.75 1.63
N MET A 110 -3.08 11.67 0.96
CA MET A 110 -2.81 10.65 -0.04
C MET A 110 -2.76 9.24 0.59
N LEU A 111 -2.03 9.05 1.69
CA LEU A 111 -1.95 7.77 2.38
C LEU A 111 -3.30 7.35 2.95
N GLY A 112 -4.06 8.30 3.54
CA GLY A 112 -5.42 8.05 4.02
C GLY A 112 -6.35 7.61 2.90
N SER A 113 -6.28 8.26 1.74
CA SER A 113 -7.05 7.88 0.55
C SER A 113 -6.68 6.48 0.05
N ALA A 114 -5.38 6.15 -0.02
CA ALA A 114 -4.90 4.82 -0.38
C ALA A 114 -5.38 3.76 0.62
N THR A 115 -5.32 4.06 1.92
CA THR A 115 -5.85 3.18 2.98
C THR A 115 -7.32 2.83 2.74
N VAL A 116 -8.19 3.84 2.54
CA VAL A 116 -9.61 3.62 2.31
C VAL A 116 -9.84 2.77 1.07
N LEU A 117 -9.16 3.08 -0.03
CA LEU A 117 -9.29 2.35 -1.29
C LEU A 117 -8.85 0.88 -1.17
N LEU A 118 -7.74 0.61 -0.49
CA LEU A 118 -7.24 -0.75 -0.26
C LEU A 118 -8.14 -1.52 0.70
N MET A 119 -8.58 -0.92 1.81
CA MET A 119 -9.45 -1.57 2.78
C MET A 119 -10.82 -1.90 2.17
N VAL A 120 -11.47 -0.95 1.52
CA VAL A 120 -12.77 -1.19 0.86
C VAL A 120 -12.61 -2.19 -0.29
N GLY A 121 -11.58 -2.03 -1.12
CA GLY A 121 -11.27 -2.98 -2.18
C GLY A 121 -11.05 -4.40 -1.63
N GLY A 122 -10.26 -4.55 -0.58
CA GLY A 122 -10.01 -5.82 0.08
C GLY A 122 -11.28 -6.47 0.67
N LEU A 123 -12.16 -5.67 1.29
CA LEU A 123 -13.43 -6.17 1.82
C LEU A 123 -14.37 -6.68 0.71
N LEU A 124 -14.35 -6.04 -0.45
CA LEU A 124 -15.18 -6.41 -1.60
C LEU A 124 -14.63 -7.59 -2.41
N LEU A 125 -13.33 -7.95 -2.26
CA LEU A 125 -12.77 -9.11 -2.93
C LEU A 125 -13.45 -10.40 -2.47
N ASP A 126 -13.86 -11.22 -3.43
CA ASP A 126 -14.37 -12.56 -3.14
C ASP A 126 -13.20 -13.45 -2.70
N THR A 127 -13.43 -14.34 -1.75
CA THR A 127 -12.54 -15.49 -1.51
C THR A 127 -12.62 -16.41 -2.74
N ALA A 128 -11.48 -16.92 -3.23
CA ALA A 128 -11.49 -17.85 -4.35
C ALA A 128 -12.44 -19.01 -4.06
N SER A 129 -13.41 -19.24 -4.93
CA SER A 129 -14.33 -20.38 -4.82
C SER A 129 -13.48 -21.67 -4.82
N LYS A 130 -13.85 -22.62 -3.94
CA LYS A 130 -13.36 -23.98 -4.05
C LYS A 130 -13.58 -24.45 -5.50
N PRO A 131 -12.62 -25.15 -6.13
CA PRO A 131 -12.93 -25.85 -7.36
C PRO A 131 -14.19 -26.68 -7.08
N GLN A 132 -15.23 -26.46 -7.86
CA GLN A 132 -16.41 -27.28 -7.83
C GLN A 132 -15.93 -28.68 -8.24
N ASP A 133 -16.03 -29.65 -7.35
CA ASP A 133 -15.66 -31.03 -7.61
C ASP A 133 -16.39 -31.49 -8.87
N ALA A 134 -15.70 -31.33 -9.99
CA ALA A 134 -16.17 -31.77 -11.31
C ALA A 134 -15.76 -33.22 -11.51
N ASP A 135 -16.07 -34.09 -10.56
CA ASP A 135 -15.99 -35.54 -10.74
C ASP A 135 -16.84 -36.25 -9.69
N ALA A 136 -18.16 -36.10 -9.80
CA ALA A 136 -19.01 -37.20 -9.37
C ALA A 136 -19.06 -38.19 -10.54
N PRO A 137 -18.47 -39.38 -10.41
CA PRO A 137 -18.68 -40.40 -11.43
C PRO A 137 -20.18 -40.69 -11.50
N SER A 138 -20.76 -40.56 -12.70
CA SER A 138 -22.07 -41.08 -13.02
C SER A 138 -22.01 -42.60 -12.75
N GLU A 139 -22.58 -43.03 -11.61
CA GLU A 139 -22.86 -44.43 -11.40
C GLU A 139 -23.93 -44.84 -12.42
N GLU A 140 -23.48 -45.60 -13.47
CA GLU A 140 -24.33 -46.46 -14.30
C GLU A 140 -24.52 -47.82 -13.60
#